data_0f1af289ec60fe72993db2bf7ef7819b
#
_entry.id   0f1af289ec60fe72993db2bf7ef7819b
#
_cell.length_a   1.000
_cell.length_b   1.000
_cell.length_c   1.000
_cell.angle_alpha   90.00
_cell.angle_beta   90.00
_cell.angle_gamma   90.00
#
_symmetry.space_group_name_H-M   'P 1'
#
loop_
_entity.id
_entity.type
_entity.pdbx_description
1 polymer ?
#
loop_
_entity_poly.entity_id
_entity_poly.type
_entity_poly.pdbx_seq_one_letter_code
_entity_poly.pdbx_strand_id
1 'polypeptide(L)'
;KNEFPKFELVKKSDSLFMKILNVLLRIITFNSQKFFMSRYITTIGEKVYIPDNWDDMNDKSKIIVLRHERVHMRQKKKYTFLLFTILYLLIPFPFFIAYFRMKFEKEAYEESIKLQALLYSKTSAKSIKFKESIVKQFTTSMYGWMWVFKPSIKKWVDETVKKYTS
;
A
#
# COMPACT_ATOMS: atom_id res chain seq x y z
N LYS A 1 13.45 -10.82 10.66
CA LYS A 1 12.80 -12.12 11.00
C LYS A 1 12.24 -12.13 12.42
N ASN A 2 12.93 -11.56 13.41
CA ASN A 2 12.50 -11.63 14.81
C ASN A 2 11.15 -10.96 15.12
N GLU A 3 10.74 -9.94 14.35
CA GLU A 3 9.45 -9.26 14.56
C GLU A 3 8.26 -10.03 13.95
N PHE A 4 8.52 -10.73 12.84
CA PHE A 4 7.54 -11.53 12.10
C PHE A 4 8.16 -12.90 11.78
N PRO A 5 8.06 -13.87 12.71
CA PRO A 5 8.74 -15.16 12.57
C PRO A 5 8.21 -16.00 11.41
N LYS A 6 6.95 -15.81 11.03
CA LYS A 6 6.29 -16.51 9.90
C LYS A 6 6.29 -15.69 8.60
N PHE A 7 7.16 -14.66 8.51
CA PHE A 7 7.26 -13.84 7.30
C PHE A 7 7.63 -14.68 6.08
N GLU A 8 6.81 -14.57 5.04
CA GLU A 8 6.97 -15.30 3.79
C GLU A 8 6.62 -14.39 2.60
N LEU A 9 7.44 -14.44 1.54
CA LEU A 9 7.14 -13.86 0.24
C LEU A 9 6.59 -14.96 -0.67
N VAL A 10 5.38 -14.76 -1.21
CA VAL A 10 4.71 -15.74 -2.08
C VAL A 10 4.34 -15.06 -3.39
N LYS A 11 4.70 -15.64 -4.54
CA LYS A 11 4.19 -15.15 -5.82
C LYS A 11 2.69 -15.38 -5.91
N LYS A 12 1.94 -14.39 -6.38
CA LYS A 12 0.49 -14.51 -6.53
C LYS A 12 0.09 -15.64 -7.47
N SER A 13 0.88 -15.86 -8.52
CA SER A 13 0.70 -16.96 -9.47
C SER A 13 0.79 -18.33 -8.81
N ASP A 14 1.53 -18.49 -7.71
CA ASP A 14 1.70 -19.76 -7.01
C ASP A 14 0.62 -20.03 -5.97
N SER A 15 -0.23 -19.03 -5.69
CA SER A 15 -1.28 -19.10 -4.69
C SER A 15 -2.65 -19.31 -5.31
N LEU A 16 -3.25 -20.49 -5.08
CA LEU A 16 -4.64 -20.77 -5.47
C LEU A 16 -5.60 -19.76 -4.82
N PHE A 17 -5.37 -19.39 -3.55
CA PHE A 17 -6.17 -18.40 -2.85
C PHE A 17 -6.15 -17.04 -3.56
N MET A 18 -4.99 -16.57 -4.03
CA MET A 18 -4.88 -15.31 -4.77
C MET A 18 -5.56 -15.37 -6.14
N LYS A 19 -5.53 -16.52 -6.80
CA LYS A 19 -6.27 -16.73 -8.06
C LYS A 19 -7.78 -16.64 -7.85
N ILE A 20 -8.30 -17.32 -6.84
CA ILE A 20 -9.73 -17.25 -6.47
C ILE A 20 -10.11 -15.80 -6.09
N LEU A 21 -9.33 -15.16 -5.24
CA LEU A 21 -9.55 -13.77 -4.83
C LEU A 21 -9.56 -12.81 -6.03
N ASN A 22 -8.68 -13.01 -7.01
CA ASN A 22 -8.66 -12.22 -8.24
C ASN A 22 -9.97 -12.35 -9.03
N VAL A 23 -10.48 -13.56 -9.17
CA VAL A 23 -11.77 -13.79 -9.85
C VAL A 23 -12.90 -13.09 -9.11
N LEU A 24 -13.00 -13.25 -7.79
CA LEU A 24 -13.99 -12.59 -6.96
C LEU A 24 -13.91 -11.06 -7.06
N LEU A 25 -12.72 -10.50 -6.96
CA LEU A 25 -12.51 -9.05 -7.09
C LEU A 25 -12.94 -8.54 -8.47
N ARG A 26 -12.64 -9.28 -9.54
CA ARG A 26 -13.06 -8.89 -10.89
C ARG A 26 -14.57 -8.88 -11.04
N ILE A 27 -15.26 -9.83 -10.45
CA ILE A 27 -16.74 -9.90 -10.47
C ILE A 27 -17.31 -8.72 -9.66
N ILE A 28 -16.91 -8.56 -8.40
CA ILE A 28 -17.47 -7.56 -7.47
C ILE A 28 -17.18 -6.13 -7.94
N THR A 29 -16.02 -5.89 -8.56
CA THR A 29 -15.62 -4.54 -9.02
C THR A 29 -15.89 -4.28 -10.49
N PHE A 30 -16.70 -5.12 -11.16
CA PHE A 30 -16.96 -5.02 -12.59
C PHE A 30 -15.66 -4.86 -13.40
N ASN A 31 -14.68 -5.73 -13.11
CA ASN A 31 -13.35 -5.77 -13.73
C ASN A 31 -12.46 -4.51 -13.49
N SER A 32 -12.84 -3.60 -12.60
CA SER A 32 -12.01 -2.43 -12.27
C SER A 32 -10.66 -2.84 -11.64
N GLN A 33 -10.59 -4.00 -10.97
CA GLN A 33 -9.38 -4.54 -10.36
C GLN A 33 -8.64 -5.58 -11.23
N LYS A 34 -8.72 -5.45 -12.55
CA LYS A 34 -8.08 -6.38 -13.51
C LYS A 34 -6.56 -6.54 -13.35
N PHE A 35 -5.90 -5.56 -12.73
CA PHE A 35 -4.45 -5.58 -12.48
C PHE A 35 -4.08 -6.12 -11.09
N PHE A 36 -5.02 -6.71 -10.35
CA PHE A 36 -4.78 -7.23 -9.00
C PHE A 36 -3.59 -8.20 -8.94
N MET A 37 -3.45 -9.10 -9.90
CA MET A 37 -2.35 -10.07 -9.93
C MET A 37 -1.00 -9.44 -10.30
N SER A 38 -0.99 -8.45 -11.19
CA SER A 38 0.24 -7.95 -11.82
C SER A 38 0.81 -6.65 -11.21
N ARG A 39 0.00 -5.86 -10.49
CA ARG A 39 0.44 -4.54 -10.01
C ARG A 39 0.38 -4.35 -8.50
N TYR A 40 -0.54 -5.06 -7.83
CA TYR A 40 -0.75 -4.85 -6.40
C TYR A 40 0.05 -5.85 -5.59
N ILE A 41 0.50 -5.42 -4.44
CA ILE A 41 1.04 -6.29 -3.39
C ILE A 41 -0.06 -6.47 -2.36
N THR A 42 -0.15 -7.66 -1.79
CA THR A 42 -1.24 -7.98 -0.86
C THR A 42 -0.64 -8.66 0.35
N THR A 43 -0.82 -8.08 1.51
CA THR A 43 -0.34 -8.65 2.77
C THR A 43 -1.49 -9.27 3.55
N ILE A 44 -1.39 -10.56 3.87
CA ILE A 44 -2.35 -11.29 4.70
C ILE A 44 -1.59 -12.02 5.81
N GLY A 45 -1.87 -11.65 7.06
CA GLY A 45 -1.07 -12.12 8.19
C GLY A 45 0.39 -11.68 8.06
N GLU A 46 1.30 -12.62 8.09
CA GLU A 46 2.74 -12.40 7.87
C GLU A 46 3.20 -12.78 6.45
N LYS A 47 2.27 -13.13 5.54
CA LYS A 47 2.58 -13.42 4.14
C LYS A 47 2.37 -12.20 3.27
N VAL A 48 3.36 -11.89 2.45
CA VAL A 48 3.31 -10.82 1.45
C VAL A 48 3.24 -11.47 0.06
N TYR A 49 2.10 -11.27 -0.60
CA TYR A 49 1.86 -11.79 -1.95
C TYR A 49 2.30 -10.77 -2.98
N ILE A 50 3.31 -11.13 -3.76
CA ILE A 50 3.98 -10.29 -4.75
C ILE A 50 3.55 -10.65 -6.17
N PRO A 51 3.56 -9.70 -7.13
CA PRO A 51 3.32 -9.98 -8.54
C PRO A 51 4.51 -10.71 -9.17
N ASP A 52 4.29 -11.33 -10.34
CA ASP A 52 5.33 -12.12 -11.02
C ASP A 52 6.53 -11.29 -11.49
N ASN A 53 6.31 -10.01 -11.81
CA ASN A 53 7.38 -9.07 -12.19
C ASN A 53 8.15 -8.48 -11.00
N TRP A 54 8.00 -9.04 -9.81
CA TRP A 54 8.73 -8.61 -8.60
C TRP A 54 10.24 -8.68 -8.79
N ASP A 55 10.72 -9.72 -9.48
CA ASP A 55 12.14 -9.96 -9.65
C ASP A 55 12.79 -8.88 -10.54
N ASP A 56 12.03 -8.23 -11.43
CA ASP A 56 12.46 -7.13 -12.30
C ASP A 56 12.66 -5.80 -11.55
N MET A 57 12.15 -5.69 -10.32
CA MET A 57 12.31 -4.49 -9.51
C MET A 57 13.72 -4.42 -8.93
N ASN A 58 14.28 -3.20 -8.91
CA ASN A 58 15.56 -2.97 -8.21
C ASN A 58 15.42 -3.13 -6.68
N ASP A 59 16.51 -3.46 -6.01
CA ASP A 59 16.52 -3.78 -4.58
C ASP A 59 16.05 -2.62 -3.70
N LYS A 60 16.36 -1.37 -4.05
CA LYS A 60 15.90 -0.20 -3.29
C LYS A 60 14.37 -0.10 -3.31
N SER A 61 13.75 -0.33 -4.47
CA SER A 61 12.29 -0.36 -4.60
C SER A 61 11.67 -1.53 -3.83
N LYS A 62 12.28 -2.72 -3.89
CA LYS A 62 11.85 -3.88 -3.09
C LYS A 62 11.87 -3.56 -1.59
N ILE A 63 12.95 -2.93 -1.11
CA ILE A 63 13.08 -2.51 0.29
C ILE A 63 11.96 -1.53 0.67
N ILE A 64 11.72 -0.51 -0.15
CA ILE A 64 10.66 0.49 0.13
C ILE A 64 9.30 -0.20 0.25
N VAL A 65 8.97 -1.08 -0.67
CA VAL A 65 7.71 -1.82 -0.67
C VAL A 65 7.60 -2.72 0.56
N LEU A 66 8.61 -3.53 0.85
CA LEU A 66 8.57 -4.43 2.01
C LEU A 66 8.48 -3.68 3.35
N ARG A 67 9.07 -2.50 3.43
CA ARG A 67 8.95 -1.65 4.61
C ARG A 67 7.56 -1.02 4.73
N HIS A 68 6.94 -0.67 3.62
CA HIS A 68 5.53 -0.26 3.56
C HIS A 68 4.61 -1.37 4.08
N GLU A 69 4.74 -2.59 3.55
CA GLU A 69 3.96 -3.75 3.98
C GLU A 69 4.21 -4.11 5.45
N ARG A 70 5.43 -3.91 5.94
CA ARG A 70 5.77 -4.11 7.36
C ARG A 70 4.95 -3.17 8.27
N VAL A 71 4.68 -1.93 7.84
CA VAL A 71 3.80 -1.02 8.60
C VAL A 71 2.40 -1.64 8.71
N HIS A 72 1.85 -2.15 7.61
CA HIS A 72 0.55 -2.82 7.64
C HIS A 72 0.53 -4.07 8.53
N MET A 73 1.57 -4.87 8.53
CA MET A 73 1.68 -6.01 9.45
C MET A 73 1.67 -5.57 10.92
N ARG A 74 2.36 -4.48 11.26
CA ARG A 74 2.34 -3.88 12.61
C ARG A 74 0.96 -3.37 12.99
N GLN A 75 0.28 -2.69 12.07
CA GLN A 75 -1.09 -2.20 12.26
C GLN A 75 -2.04 -3.38 12.55
N LYS A 76 -1.97 -4.46 11.76
CA LYS A 76 -2.77 -5.69 11.99
C LYS A 76 -2.51 -6.31 13.35
N LYS A 77 -1.26 -6.33 13.79
CA LYS A 77 -0.89 -6.83 15.12
C LYS A 77 -1.45 -5.97 16.25
N LYS A 78 -1.48 -4.63 16.04
CA LYS A 78 -2.00 -3.66 17.01
C LYS A 78 -3.53 -3.68 17.14
N TYR A 79 -4.25 -3.78 16.03
CA TYR A 79 -5.72 -3.64 15.98
C TYR A 79 -6.47 -4.97 15.93
N THR A 80 -5.81 -6.10 16.06
CA THR A 80 -6.28 -7.45 15.74
C THR A 80 -6.62 -7.61 14.24
N PHE A 81 -6.46 -8.82 13.72
CA PHE A 81 -6.70 -9.10 12.30
C PHE A 81 -8.13 -8.76 11.86
N LEU A 82 -9.12 -9.14 12.70
CA LEU A 82 -10.54 -8.93 12.38
C LEU A 82 -10.89 -7.43 12.34
N LEU A 83 -10.53 -6.69 13.38
CA LEU A 83 -10.80 -5.26 13.45
C LEU A 83 -10.09 -4.48 12.35
N PHE A 84 -8.82 -4.80 12.08
CA PHE A 84 -8.09 -4.18 10.97
C PHE A 84 -8.77 -4.48 9.63
N THR A 85 -9.19 -5.73 9.39
CA THR A 85 -9.86 -6.13 8.15
C THR A 85 -11.20 -5.40 7.97
N ILE A 86 -11.97 -5.27 9.04
CA ILE A 86 -13.22 -4.48 9.04
C ILE A 86 -12.93 -3.02 8.71
N LEU A 87 -12.01 -2.38 9.40
CA LEU A 87 -11.66 -0.97 9.21
C LEU A 87 -11.02 -0.68 7.83
N TYR A 88 -10.32 -1.66 7.26
CA TYR A 88 -9.59 -1.50 6.01
C TYR A 88 -10.39 -1.93 4.77
N LEU A 89 -11.13 -3.07 4.83
CA LEU A 89 -11.80 -3.66 3.67
C LEU A 89 -13.31 -3.41 3.62
N LEU A 90 -13.95 -3.51 4.79
CA LEU A 90 -15.39 -3.51 4.81
C LEU A 90 -15.90 -2.11 4.80
N ILE A 91 -15.84 -1.44 3.71
CA ILE A 91 -16.91 -0.57 3.38
C ILE A 91 -16.53 0.36 2.24
N PRO A 92 -17.22 0.26 1.14
CA PRO A 92 -17.36 1.35 0.18
C PRO A 92 -18.39 2.38 0.64
N PHE A 93 -18.69 2.53 1.93
CA PHE A 93 -19.55 3.62 2.40
C PHE A 93 -18.75 4.90 2.57
N PRO A 94 -19.20 6.04 1.96
CA PRO A 94 -18.29 7.07 1.50
C PRO A 94 -17.66 7.94 2.58
N PHE A 95 -18.05 7.93 3.85
CA PHE A 95 -17.60 8.98 4.76
C PHE A 95 -16.80 8.56 6.00
N PHE A 96 -16.97 7.36 6.55
CA PHE A 96 -16.32 7.02 7.83
C PHE A 96 -15.22 5.97 7.75
N ILE A 97 -15.24 5.08 6.79
CA ILE A 97 -14.36 3.91 6.76
C ILE A 97 -13.18 4.08 5.84
N ALA A 98 -13.36 4.81 4.76
CA ALA A 98 -12.25 5.32 3.95
C ALA A 98 -11.28 6.18 4.81
N TYR A 99 -11.73 6.80 5.88
CA TYR A 99 -10.91 7.55 6.82
C TYR A 99 -9.84 6.66 7.50
N PHE A 100 -10.22 5.52 8.06
CA PHE A 100 -9.27 4.63 8.72
C PHE A 100 -8.27 4.04 7.72
N ARG A 101 -8.74 3.61 6.56
CA ARG A 101 -7.87 3.15 5.49
C ARG A 101 -6.88 4.23 5.07
N MET A 102 -7.36 5.44 4.80
CA MET A 102 -6.52 6.59 4.49
C MET A 102 -5.47 6.85 5.59
N LYS A 103 -5.85 6.74 6.87
CA LYS A 103 -4.94 6.92 7.99
C LYS A 103 -3.87 5.84 8.03
N PHE A 104 -4.24 4.57 7.85
CA PHE A 104 -3.29 3.45 7.81
C PHE A 104 -2.32 3.57 6.62
N GLU A 105 -2.83 3.93 5.46
CA GLU A 105 -2.00 4.14 4.28
C GLU A 105 -1.05 5.33 4.45
N LYS A 106 -1.46 6.42 5.10
CA LYS A 106 -0.56 7.53 5.41
C LYS A 106 0.65 7.08 6.21
N GLU A 107 0.46 6.26 7.25
CA GLU A 107 1.58 5.73 8.03
C GLU A 107 2.52 4.88 7.17
N ALA A 108 1.99 4.05 6.28
CA ALA A 108 2.79 3.20 5.40
C ALA A 108 3.52 4.00 4.31
N TYR A 109 2.86 4.99 3.70
CA TYR A 109 3.49 5.89 2.73
C TYR A 109 4.49 6.86 3.37
N GLU A 110 4.33 7.25 4.64
CA GLU A 110 5.33 8.03 5.36
C GLU A 110 6.66 7.26 5.43
N GLU A 111 6.65 5.96 5.73
CA GLU A 111 7.85 5.12 5.68
C GLU A 111 8.42 5.04 4.26
N SER A 112 7.56 4.95 3.24
CA SER A 112 7.98 4.95 1.83
C SER A 112 8.68 6.25 1.44
N ILE A 113 8.15 7.41 1.82
CA ILE A 113 8.74 8.74 1.56
C ILE A 113 10.10 8.87 2.24
N LYS A 114 10.21 8.46 3.50
CA LYS A 114 11.45 8.45 4.26
C LYS A 114 12.52 7.62 3.55
N LEU A 115 12.18 6.40 3.14
CA LEU A 115 13.10 5.50 2.46
C LEU A 115 13.44 5.98 1.04
N GLN A 116 12.53 6.63 0.34
CA GLN A 116 12.83 7.25 -0.96
C GLN A 116 13.91 8.32 -0.82
N ALA A 117 13.81 9.17 0.21
CA ALA A 117 14.83 10.19 0.48
C ALA A 117 16.18 9.57 0.88
N LEU A 118 16.15 8.47 1.65
CA LEU A 118 17.36 7.82 2.17
C LEU A 118 18.06 6.97 1.11
N LEU A 119 17.33 6.11 0.38
CA LEU A 119 17.91 5.10 -0.51
C LEU A 119 18.18 5.62 -1.93
N TYR A 120 17.39 6.59 -2.38
CA TYR A 120 17.62 7.22 -3.69
C TYR A 120 18.27 8.59 -3.53
N SER A 121 17.49 9.61 -3.16
CA SER A 121 18.00 10.93 -2.81
C SER A 121 16.88 11.83 -2.29
N LYS A 122 17.24 12.90 -1.56
CA LYS A 122 16.32 13.98 -1.19
C LYS A 122 15.66 14.62 -2.43
N THR A 123 16.39 14.80 -3.51
CA THR A 123 15.88 15.34 -4.78
C THR A 123 14.84 14.41 -5.40
N SER A 124 15.07 13.10 -5.39
CA SER A 124 14.10 12.12 -5.89
C SER A 124 12.79 12.17 -5.11
N ALA A 125 12.85 12.24 -3.77
CA ALA A 125 11.68 12.37 -2.91
C ALA A 125 10.92 13.71 -3.13
N LYS A 126 11.62 14.79 -3.46
CA LYS A 126 11.04 16.11 -3.79
C LYS A 126 10.41 16.15 -5.19
N SER A 127 10.71 15.20 -6.07
CA SER A 127 10.23 15.23 -7.45
C SER A 127 8.71 15.26 -7.54
N ILE A 128 8.18 16.05 -8.47
CA ILE A 128 6.74 16.17 -8.73
C ILE A 128 6.17 14.78 -9.06
N LYS A 129 6.87 14.02 -9.91
CA LYS A 129 6.45 12.67 -10.34
C LYS A 129 6.25 11.74 -9.14
N PHE A 130 7.17 11.71 -8.18
CA PHE A 130 7.07 10.87 -6.98
C PHE A 130 5.91 11.33 -6.09
N LYS A 131 5.81 12.63 -5.77
CA LYS A 131 4.73 13.17 -4.95
C LYS A 131 3.34 12.91 -5.56
N GLU A 132 3.19 13.16 -6.85
CA GLU A 132 1.93 12.89 -7.56
C GLU A 132 1.58 11.41 -7.63
N SER A 133 2.58 10.51 -7.73
CA SER A 133 2.33 9.08 -7.70
C SER A 133 1.66 8.66 -6.38
N ILE A 134 2.12 9.20 -5.26
CA ILE A 134 1.50 8.95 -3.95
C ILE A 134 0.09 9.56 -3.88
N VAL A 135 -0.08 10.82 -4.28
CA VAL A 135 -1.41 11.47 -4.27
C VAL A 135 -2.43 10.65 -5.07
N LYS A 136 -2.04 10.12 -6.24
CA LYS A 136 -2.91 9.27 -7.06
C LYS A 136 -3.36 8.00 -6.35
N GLN A 137 -2.52 7.39 -5.51
CA GLN A 137 -2.92 6.20 -4.73
C GLN A 137 -4.11 6.48 -3.81
N PHE A 138 -4.17 7.67 -3.23
CA PHE A 138 -5.26 8.03 -2.32
C PHE A 138 -6.53 8.49 -3.05
N THR A 139 -6.38 9.17 -4.20
CA THR A 139 -7.45 9.98 -4.79
C THR A 139 -8.07 9.42 -6.07
N THR A 140 -7.60 8.25 -6.53
CA THR A 140 -8.11 7.61 -7.75
C THR A 140 -8.73 6.24 -7.47
N SER A 141 -9.34 5.65 -8.49
CA SER A 141 -9.91 4.29 -8.45
C SER A 141 -8.89 3.18 -8.20
N MET A 142 -7.60 3.47 -8.31
CA MET A 142 -6.53 2.48 -8.09
C MET A 142 -6.66 1.78 -6.72
N TYR A 143 -7.06 2.53 -5.69
CA TYR A 143 -7.32 2.00 -4.34
C TYR A 143 -8.76 2.29 -3.87
N GLY A 144 -9.73 2.37 -4.81
CA GLY A 144 -11.13 2.55 -4.48
C GLY A 144 -11.46 3.91 -3.86
N TRP A 145 -10.87 4.99 -4.37
CA TRP A 145 -11.14 6.38 -3.91
C TRP A 145 -11.08 6.52 -2.40
N MET A 146 -9.92 6.19 -1.79
CA MET A 146 -9.76 6.29 -0.33
C MET A 146 -10.10 7.66 0.23
N TRP A 147 -9.77 8.72 -0.52
CA TRP A 147 -9.96 10.09 -0.06
C TRP A 147 -10.19 11.04 -1.23
N VAL A 148 -11.36 11.66 -1.26
CA VAL A 148 -11.76 12.54 -2.38
C VAL A 148 -11.12 13.94 -2.31
N PHE A 149 -10.65 14.36 -1.14
CA PHE A 149 -10.07 15.70 -0.97
C PHE A 149 -8.58 15.72 -1.33
N LYS A 150 -8.30 15.78 -2.64
CA LYS A 150 -6.94 15.81 -3.20
C LYS A 150 -6.04 16.89 -2.58
N PRO A 151 -6.49 18.15 -2.31
CA PRO A 151 -5.63 19.15 -1.68
C PRO A 151 -5.10 18.75 -0.32
N SER A 152 -5.90 18.06 0.51
CA SER A 152 -5.47 17.61 1.84
C SER A 152 -4.38 16.53 1.78
N ILE A 153 -4.49 15.61 0.82
CA ILE A 153 -3.45 14.60 0.59
C ILE A 153 -2.19 15.24 0.04
N LYS A 154 -2.32 16.17 -0.92
CA LYS A 154 -1.17 16.89 -1.48
C LYS A 154 -0.41 17.63 -0.39
N LYS A 155 -1.11 18.39 0.46
CA LYS A 155 -0.52 19.10 1.61
C LYS A 155 0.24 18.12 2.53
N TRP A 156 -0.40 17.01 2.90
CA TRP A 156 0.24 16.00 3.75
C TRP A 156 1.49 15.40 3.09
N VAL A 157 1.48 15.09 1.79
CA VAL A 157 2.65 14.58 1.06
C VAL A 157 3.78 15.61 1.08
N ASP A 158 3.47 16.89 0.81
CA ASP A 158 4.47 17.97 0.80
C ASP A 158 5.11 18.16 2.19
N GLU A 159 4.31 18.17 3.25
CA GLU A 159 4.78 18.26 4.64
C GLU A 159 5.66 17.05 5.02
N THR A 160 5.24 15.84 4.65
CA THR A 160 5.98 14.62 4.92
C THR A 160 7.31 14.59 4.16
N VAL A 161 7.31 14.97 2.88
CA VAL A 161 8.56 15.10 2.09
C VAL A 161 9.48 16.13 2.73
N LYS A 162 8.97 17.30 3.13
CA LYS A 162 9.77 18.32 3.82
C LYS A 162 10.42 17.76 5.09
N LYS A 163 9.66 17.02 5.92
CA LYS A 163 10.14 16.40 7.16
C LYS A 163 11.38 15.51 6.96
N TYR A 164 11.45 14.77 5.85
CA TYR A 164 12.54 13.83 5.59
C TYR A 164 13.60 14.34 4.59
N THR A 165 13.46 15.57 4.11
CA THR A 165 14.37 16.16 3.12
C THR A 165 14.94 17.52 3.53
N SER A 166 14.54 18.03 4.71
CA SER A 166 15.21 19.16 5.37
C SER A 166 16.60 18.82 5.84
#